data_9319d808c8efa2f76ee3ca1cc74bce91
#
_entry.id   9319d808c8efa2f76ee3ca1cc74bce91
#
_cell.length_a   1.000
_cell.length_b   1.000
_cell.length_c   1.000
_cell.angle_alpha   90.00
_cell.angle_beta   90.00
_cell.angle_gamma   90.00
#
_symmetry.space_group_name_H-M   'P 1'
#
loop_
_entity.id
_entity.type
_entity.pdbx_description
1 polymer ?
#
loop_
_entity_poly.entity_id
_entity_poly.type
_entity_poly.pdbx_seq_one_letter_code
_entity_poly.pdbx_strand_id
1 'polypeptide(L)'
;MKRTFFVLLLLAAGTALRAQTLGGEYRLSRVFPVEGRQGIAADSNYYYVSGSTVLYKYDKQGRLVARNGQPFEGLPLAANHIGDIDVWNGEIYAGIETFEDGKGENIQVAVYDADDLTWKRSIDWEPSSGQVEVCGLAVDRDRNMVWMADWVDGRYLYGYALATGKYVRKVHLRPVPQWQQG
;
A
#
# COMPACT_ATOMS: atom_id res chain seq x y z
N MET A 1 -18.60 9.61 -75.79
CA MET A 1 -17.99 8.86 -74.70
C MET A 1 -17.98 9.73 -73.39
N LYS A 2 -18.90 9.51 -72.45
CA LYS A 2 -18.99 10.25 -71.21
C LYS A 2 -18.30 9.40 -70.10
N ARG A 3 -17.20 9.92 -69.53
CA ARG A 3 -16.49 9.28 -68.41
C ARG A 3 -17.12 9.79 -67.11
N THR A 4 -17.77 8.90 -66.40
CA THR A 4 -18.32 9.15 -65.06
C THR A 4 -17.23 8.90 -64.03
N PHE A 5 -16.81 9.93 -63.30
CA PHE A 5 -15.89 9.82 -62.18
C PHE A 5 -16.71 9.45 -60.91
N PHE A 6 -16.44 8.28 -60.35
CA PHE A 6 -16.92 7.89 -59.03
C PHE A 6 -15.96 8.43 -57.97
N VAL A 7 -16.42 9.37 -57.17
CA VAL A 7 -15.71 9.85 -56.00
C VAL A 7 -16.12 8.98 -54.82
N LEU A 8 -15.19 8.17 -54.32
CA LEU A 8 -15.36 7.35 -53.12
C LEU A 8 -15.09 8.22 -51.88
N LEU A 9 -16.12 8.59 -51.15
CA LEU A 9 -16.01 9.31 -49.88
C LEU A 9 -15.72 8.29 -48.79
N LEU A 10 -14.46 8.20 -48.33
CA LEU A 10 -14.07 7.45 -47.14
C LEU A 10 -14.48 8.24 -45.88
N LEU A 11 -15.58 7.85 -45.27
CA LEU A 11 -15.92 8.29 -43.89
C LEU A 11 -14.98 7.59 -42.93
N ALA A 12 -13.94 8.29 -42.47
CA ALA A 12 -13.16 7.88 -41.31
C ALA A 12 -14.02 8.09 -40.03
N ALA A 13 -14.64 7.01 -39.55
CA ALA A 13 -15.25 6.98 -38.26
C ALA A 13 -14.15 7.01 -37.19
N GLY A 14 -13.76 8.20 -36.76
CA GLY A 14 -12.91 8.39 -35.62
C GLY A 14 -13.64 7.93 -34.37
N THR A 15 -13.31 6.74 -33.87
CA THR A 15 -13.68 6.32 -32.52
C THR A 15 -12.93 7.21 -31.53
N ALA A 16 -13.59 8.28 -31.08
CA ALA A 16 -13.11 9.05 -29.93
C ALA A 16 -13.12 8.09 -28.72
N LEU A 17 -11.95 7.62 -28.32
CA LEU A 17 -11.76 7.03 -27.00
C LEU A 17 -12.13 8.15 -26.00
N ARG A 18 -13.34 8.10 -25.48
CA ARG A 18 -13.69 8.87 -24.30
C ARG A 18 -12.96 8.21 -23.14
N ALA A 19 -11.91 8.87 -22.65
CA ALA A 19 -11.43 8.60 -21.30
C ALA A 19 -12.65 8.74 -20.39
N GLN A 20 -13.07 7.65 -19.74
CA GLN A 20 -14.05 7.73 -18.67
C GLN A 20 -13.41 8.56 -17.56
N THR A 21 -13.74 9.83 -17.48
CA THR A 21 -13.55 10.60 -16.27
C THR A 21 -14.38 9.89 -15.21
N LEU A 22 -13.73 9.19 -14.29
CA LEU A 22 -14.33 8.75 -13.06
C LEU A 22 -14.96 10.00 -12.44
N GLY A 23 -16.30 10.05 -12.41
CA GLY A 23 -17.06 11.23 -12.03
C GLY A 23 -16.88 11.57 -10.55
N GLY A 24 -15.92 12.39 -10.26
CA GLY A 24 -15.63 13.03 -8.99
C GLY A 24 -14.56 14.06 -9.21
N GLU A 25 -14.86 15.31 -9.07
CA GLU A 25 -13.84 16.36 -9.02
C GLU A 25 -13.06 16.22 -7.72
N TYR A 26 -11.86 15.63 -7.79
CA TYR A 26 -10.92 15.68 -6.68
C TYR A 26 -10.40 17.10 -6.53
N ARG A 27 -10.55 17.67 -5.34
CA ARG A 27 -10.06 19.01 -5.02
C ARG A 27 -9.04 18.90 -3.88
N LEU A 28 -7.91 19.54 -4.07
CA LEU A 28 -6.97 19.75 -2.98
C LEU A 28 -7.65 20.61 -1.90
N SER A 29 -7.94 20.03 -0.74
CA SER A 29 -8.62 20.74 0.34
C SER A 29 -7.64 21.36 1.34
N ARG A 30 -6.52 20.70 1.58
CA ARG A 30 -5.53 21.14 2.56
C ARG A 30 -4.17 20.49 2.31
N VAL A 31 -3.11 21.22 2.69
CA VAL A 31 -1.73 20.72 2.78
C VAL A 31 -1.18 21.08 4.14
N PHE A 32 -0.52 20.17 4.81
CA PHE A 32 0.23 20.41 6.04
C PHE A 32 1.47 19.51 6.09
N PRO A 33 2.55 19.96 6.75
CA PRO A 33 3.75 19.16 6.86
C PRO A 33 3.54 17.97 7.81
N VAL A 34 4.13 16.84 7.49
CA VAL A 34 4.23 15.67 8.35
C VAL A 34 5.65 15.15 8.40
N GLU A 35 6.01 14.48 9.48
CA GLU A 35 7.23 13.67 9.54
C GLU A 35 6.92 12.27 8.98
N GLY A 36 7.91 11.61 8.39
CA GLY A 36 7.72 10.30 7.75
C GLY A 36 7.52 10.42 6.24
N ARG A 37 7.90 9.36 5.50
CA ARG A 37 7.89 9.34 4.04
C ARG A 37 7.62 7.96 3.44
N GLN A 38 7.21 6.99 4.25
CA GLN A 38 7.02 5.61 3.79
C GLN A 38 5.57 5.31 3.45
N GLY A 39 4.68 5.41 4.41
CA GLY A 39 3.27 5.11 4.21
C GLY A 39 2.36 6.12 4.89
N ILE A 40 1.11 6.17 4.44
CA ILE A 40 0.06 6.97 5.04
C ILE A 40 -1.24 6.19 5.07
N ALA A 41 -1.91 6.20 6.22
CA ALA A 41 -3.24 5.67 6.40
C ALA A 41 -4.15 6.68 7.11
N ALA A 42 -5.45 6.51 6.99
CA ALA A 42 -6.40 7.41 7.64
C ALA A 42 -7.68 6.68 8.07
N ASP A 43 -8.15 7.00 9.26
CA ASP A 43 -9.51 6.71 9.69
C ASP A 43 -10.38 8.00 9.69
N SER A 44 -11.53 7.95 10.32
CA SER A 44 -12.42 9.13 10.43
C SER A 44 -11.81 10.28 11.22
N ASN A 45 -10.91 10.01 12.17
CA ASN A 45 -10.44 10.97 13.16
C ASN A 45 -8.99 11.38 12.99
N TYR A 46 -8.14 10.49 12.44
CA TYR A 46 -6.70 10.66 12.43
C TYR A 46 -6.08 10.34 11.06
N TYR A 47 -4.87 10.83 10.86
CA TYR A 47 -3.92 10.35 9.87
C TYR A 47 -2.78 9.65 10.59
N TYR A 48 -2.32 8.55 10.02
CA TYR A 48 -1.18 7.78 10.50
C TYR A 48 -0.11 7.83 9.42
N VAL A 49 1.13 8.07 9.81
CA VAL A 49 2.25 8.20 8.87
C VAL A 49 3.40 7.35 9.37
N SER A 50 4.03 6.59 8.51
CA SER A 50 5.27 5.90 8.80
C SER A 50 6.49 6.62 8.23
N GLY A 51 7.55 6.66 9.02
CA GLY A 51 8.91 6.81 8.54
C GLY A 51 9.58 5.44 8.57
N SER A 52 10.80 5.30 8.08
CA SER A 52 11.51 4.01 8.08
C SER A 52 11.65 3.36 9.46
N THR A 53 11.65 4.16 10.53
CA THR A 53 11.89 3.71 11.91
C THR A 53 10.97 4.36 12.96
N VAL A 54 9.90 5.01 12.52
CA VAL A 54 9.02 5.76 13.43
C VAL A 54 7.59 5.71 12.93
N LEU A 55 6.61 5.64 13.83
CA LEU A 55 5.20 5.82 13.54
C LEU A 55 4.71 7.14 14.13
N TYR A 56 3.82 7.82 13.40
CA TYR A 56 3.24 9.11 13.80
C TYR A 56 1.73 9.07 13.66
N LYS A 57 1.04 9.75 14.56
CA LYS A 57 -0.42 9.98 14.54
C LYS A 57 -0.69 11.47 14.54
N TYR A 58 -1.47 11.94 13.58
CA TYR A 58 -1.87 13.34 13.43
C TYR A 58 -3.38 13.48 13.48
N ASP A 59 -3.87 14.57 14.07
CA ASP A 59 -5.30 14.91 13.94
C ASP A 59 -5.64 15.43 12.53
N LYS A 60 -6.93 15.63 12.25
CA LYS A 60 -7.39 16.14 10.96
C LYS A 60 -6.99 17.60 10.69
N GLN A 61 -6.41 18.28 11.65
CA GLN A 61 -5.82 19.61 11.52
C GLN A 61 -4.32 19.58 11.22
N GLY A 62 -3.70 18.40 11.21
CA GLY A 62 -2.27 18.21 10.97
C GLY A 62 -1.39 18.41 12.21
N ARG A 63 -1.99 18.41 13.41
CA ARG A 63 -1.22 18.48 14.65
C ARG A 63 -0.79 17.08 15.06
N LEU A 64 0.47 16.91 15.46
CA LEU A 64 1.01 15.67 15.99
C LEU A 64 0.31 15.32 17.30
N VAL A 65 -0.27 14.12 17.38
CA VAL A 65 -0.99 13.62 18.55
C VAL A 65 -0.16 12.59 19.29
N ALA A 66 0.48 11.67 18.58
CA ALA A 66 1.32 10.62 19.15
C ALA A 66 2.49 10.29 18.23
N ARG A 67 3.54 9.73 18.82
CA ARG A 67 4.74 9.28 18.11
C ARG A 67 5.26 8.02 18.82
N ASN A 68 5.52 6.96 18.02
CA ASN A 68 6.30 5.82 18.49
C ASN A 68 7.67 5.84 17.79
N GLY A 69 8.72 6.19 18.54
CA GLY A 69 10.10 6.22 18.06
C GLY A 69 10.87 4.91 18.21
N GLN A 70 10.23 3.87 18.74
CA GLN A 70 10.80 2.53 18.94
C GLN A 70 9.82 1.45 18.46
N PRO A 71 9.36 1.51 17.19
CA PRO A 71 8.31 0.63 16.70
C PRO A 71 8.74 -0.83 16.61
N PHE A 72 10.03 -1.12 16.69
CA PHE A 72 10.57 -2.47 16.61
C PHE A 72 10.72 -3.13 17.99
N GLU A 73 10.49 -2.39 19.07
CA GLU A 73 10.56 -2.93 20.42
C GLU A 73 9.47 -3.99 20.64
N GLY A 74 9.88 -5.15 21.13
CA GLY A 74 8.98 -6.27 21.42
C GLY A 74 8.60 -7.14 20.20
N LEU A 75 9.04 -6.79 19.01
CA LEU A 75 8.79 -7.63 17.83
C LEU A 75 9.43 -9.03 17.96
N PRO A 76 8.76 -10.09 17.46
CA PRO A 76 9.31 -11.45 17.49
C PRO A 76 10.50 -11.62 16.55
N LEU A 77 10.56 -10.87 15.46
CA LEU A 77 11.63 -10.89 14.47
C LEU A 77 12.30 -9.52 14.43
N ALA A 78 13.63 -9.52 14.26
CA ALA A 78 14.39 -8.28 14.12
C ALA A 78 13.92 -7.48 12.89
N ALA A 79 13.92 -6.16 13.03
CA ALA A 79 13.56 -5.25 11.95
C ALA A 79 14.33 -3.93 12.06
N ASN A 80 14.56 -3.29 10.93
CA ASN A 80 15.17 -1.97 10.84
C ASN A 80 14.41 -1.02 9.90
N HIS A 81 13.34 -1.52 9.27
CA HIS A 81 12.60 -0.76 8.26
C HIS A 81 11.10 -1.00 8.36
N ILE A 82 10.35 0.10 8.27
CA ILE A 82 8.90 0.10 8.04
C ILE A 82 8.67 0.58 6.61
N GLY A 83 7.87 -0.16 5.86
CA GLY A 83 7.34 0.26 4.57
C GLY A 83 6.00 0.99 4.71
N ASP A 84 5.03 0.55 3.94
CA ASP A 84 3.67 1.10 3.93
C ASP A 84 2.83 0.63 5.12
N ILE A 85 1.76 1.39 5.40
CA ILE A 85 0.83 1.12 6.50
C ILE A 85 -0.62 1.25 6.03
N ASP A 86 -1.52 0.51 6.69
CA ASP A 86 -2.96 0.72 6.59
C ASP A 86 -3.59 0.72 7.98
N VAL A 87 -4.79 1.28 8.12
CA VAL A 87 -5.53 1.32 9.39
C VAL A 87 -6.92 0.74 9.24
N TRP A 88 -7.27 -0.19 10.12
CA TRP A 88 -8.60 -0.77 10.17
C TRP A 88 -8.96 -1.24 11.57
N ASN A 89 -10.19 -0.95 11.98
CA ASN A 89 -10.78 -1.41 13.26
C ASN A 89 -9.92 -1.08 14.49
N GLY A 90 -9.36 0.15 14.54
CA GLY A 90 -8.53 0.59 15.66
C GLY A 90 -7.12 -0.02 15.69
N GLU A 91 -6.67 -0.63 14.61
CA GLU A 91 -5.35 -1.21 14.47
C GLU A 91 -4.63 -0.66 13.24
N ILE A 92 -3.33 -0.40 13.38
CA ILE A 92 -2.42 -0.05 12.29
C ILE A 92 -1.69 -1.31 11.87
N TYR A 93 -1.75 -1.63 10.61
CA TYR A 93 -1.02 -2.73 9.98
C TYR A 93 0.19 -2.14 9.26
N ALA A 94 1.39 -2.56 9.59
CA ALA A 94 2.62 -2.04 9.01
C ALA A 94 3.45 -3.17 8.42
N GLY A 95 3.85 -3.02 7.15
CA GLY A 95 4.84 -3.89 6.53
C GLY A 95 6.22 -3.58 7.12
N ILE A 96 6.85 -4.57 7.75
CA ILE A 96 8.12 -4.40 8.47
C ILE A 96 9.09 -5.51 8.07
N GLU A 97 10.36 -5.16 8.03
CA GLU A 97 11.43 -6.09 7.67
C GLU A 97 12.80 -5.64 8.20
N THR A 98 13.79 -6.52 8.11
CA THR A 98 15.19 -6.14 8.05
C THR A 98 15.56 -5.91 6.60
N PHE A 99 15.82 -4.67 6.21
CA PHE A 99 16.18 -4.31 4.83
C PHE A 99 17.65 -3.92 4.76
N GLU A 100 18.44 -4.72 4.03
CA GLU A 100 19.86 -4.49 3.82
C GLU A 100 20.27 -4.90 2.40
N ASP A 101 21.12 -4.12 1.76
CA ASP A 101 21.67 -4.39 0.43
C ASP A 101 20.62 -4.72 -0.66
N GLY A 102 19.43 -4.09 -0.57
CA GLY A 102 18.36 -4.30 -1.52
C GLY A 102 17.55 -5.58 -1.31
N LYS A 103 17.66 -6.20 -0.14
CA LYS A 103 16.93 -7.42 0.22
C LYS A 103 16.19 -7.24 1.54
N GLY A 104 14.99 -7.79 1.59
CA GLY A 104 14.19 -7.91 2.80
C GLY A 104 14.39 -9.26 3.45
N GLU A 105 14.60 -9.27 4.76
CA GLU A 105 14.60 -10.45 5.61
C GLU A 105 13.66 -10.20 6.79
N ASN A 106 13.21 -11.27 7.46
CA ASN A 106 12.31 -11.16 8.60
C ASN A 106 11.03 -10.37 8.28
N ILE A 107 10.51 -10.51 7.06
CA ILE A 107 9.31 -9.82 6.60
C ILE A 107 8.13 -10.19 7.51
N GLN A 108 7.38 -9.21 7.97
CA GLN A 108 6.22 -9.40 8.81
C GLN A 108 5.24 -8.24 8.66
N VAL A 109 3.97 -8.47 8.98
CA VAL A 109 3.03 -7.38 9.24
C VAL A 109 2.96 -7.18 10.74
N ALA A 110 3.53 -6.10 11.24
CA ALA A 110 3.37 -5.71 12.63
C ALA A 110 2.07 -4.94 12.82
N VAL A 111 1.32 -5.29 13.85
CA VAL A 111 0.03 -4.69 14.16
C VAL A 111 0.18 -3.88 15.43
N TYR A 112 -0.16 -2.59 15.34
CA TYR A 112 -0.10 -1.63 16.44
C TYR A 112 -1.50 -1.19 16.85
N ASP A 113 -1.66 -0.81 18.08
CA ASP A 113 -2.86 -0.11 18.53
C ASP A 113 -2.90 1.29 17.90
N ALA A 114 -4.04 1.67 17.32
CA ALA A 114 -4.18 2.96 16.67
C ALA A 114 -4.32 4.14 17.64
N ASP A 115 -4.57 3.87 18.95
CA ASP A 115 -4.68 4.95 19.93
C ASP A 115 -3.32 5.40 20.45
N ASP A 116 -2.47 4.48 20.86
CA ASP A 116 -1.19 4.79 21.50
C ASP A 116 0.04 4.35 20.69
N LEU A 117 -0.15 3.73 19.53
CA LEU A 117 0.89 3.24 18.62
C LEU A 117 1.75 2.12 19.22
N THR A 118 1.28 1.40 20.24
CA THR A 118 2.00 0.27 20.84
C THR A 118 1.82 -1.00 20.01
N TRP A 119 2.88 -1.81 19.91
CA TRP A 119 2.82 -3.09 19.25
C TRP A 119 1.89 -4.08 19.97
N LYS A 120 1.08 -4.81 19.21
CA LYS A 120 0.13 -5.82 19.71
C LYS A 120 0.49 -7.23 19.31
N ARG A 121 0.79 -7.45 18.04
CA ARG A 121 1.08 -8.76 17.45
C ARG A 121 1.74 -8.60 16.08
N SER A 122 2.24 -9.73 15.56
CA SER A 122 2.74 -9.80 14.18
C SER A 122 2.05 -10.92 13.41
N ILE A 123 2.01 -10.76 12.10
CA ILE A 123 1.72 -11.79 11.10
C ILE A 123 3.04 -12.10 10.41
N ASP A 124 3.53 -13.32 10.61
CA ASP A 124 4.82 -13.72 10.08
C ASP A 124 4.74 -14.04 8.59
N TRP A 125 5.79 -13.70 7.89
CA TRP A 125 5.97 -14.04 6.50
C TRP A 125 6.07 -15.56 6.30
N GLU A 126 5.51 -16.04 5.19
CA GLU A 126 5.66 -17.42 4.69
C GLU A 126 6.75 -17.45 3.62
N PRO A 127 7.94 -17.99 3.93
CA PRO A 127 9.08 -18.00 2.98
C PRO A 127 8.77 -18.70 1.67
N SER A 128 7.92 -19.74 1.69
CA SER A 128 7.53 -20.48 0.49
C SER A 128 6.64 -19.66 -0.46
N SER A 129 6.13 -18.50 -0.04
CA SER A 129 5.40 -17.56 -0.90
C SER A 129 6.27 -17.01 -2.02
N GLY A 130 7.58 -16.92 -1.78
CA GLY A 130 8.56 -16.31 -2.66
C GLY A 130 8.58 -14.78 -2.61
N GLN A 131 7.93 -14.17 -1.61
CA GLN A 131 8.04 -12.73 -1.33
C GLN A 131 9.46 -12.41 -0.85
N VAL A 132 10.05 -11.33 -1.30
CA VAL A 132 11.46 -10.97 -1.05
C VAL A 132 11.64 -9.63 -0.34
N GLU A 133 10.54 -8.91 -0.12
CA GLU A 133 10.56 -7.59 0.55
C GLU A 133 9.11 -7.15 0.82
N VAL A 134 8.89 -6.10 1.61
CA VAL A 134 7.57 -5.49 1.80
C VAL A 134 7.63 -3.96 1.71
N CYS A 135 7.18 -3.40 0.59
CA CYS A 135 7.06 -1.95 0.42
C CYS A 135 5.60 -1.47 0.42
N GLY A 136 4.69 -2.26 -0.12
CA GLY A 136 3.27 -1.91 -0.19
C GLY A 136 2.42 -2.80 0.72
N LEU A 137 1.40 -2.21 1.35
CA LEU A 137 0.48 -2.92 2.22
C LEU A 137 -0.95 -2.37 2.10
N ALA A 138 -1.93 -3.26 2.10
CA ALA A 138 -3.34 -2.87 2.18
C ALA A 138 -4.18 -3.92 2.90
N VAL A 139 -5.16 -3.47 3.68
CA VAL A 139 -6.15 -4.34 4.34
C VAL A 139 -7.40 -4.46 3.48
N ASP A 140 -7.68 -5.68 3.03
CA ASP A 140 -8.92 -6.05 2.35
C ASP A 140 -9.98 -6.37 3.42
N ARG A 141 -10.78 -5.38 3.72
CA ARG A 141 -11.81 -5.42 4.79
C ARG A 141 -12.92 -6.42 4.46
N ASP A 142 -13.25 -6.57 3.19
CA ASP A 142 -14.34 -7.45 2.74
C ASP A 142 -13.96 -8.92 2.82
N ARG A 143 -12.68 -9.24 2.62
CA ARG A 143 -12.15 -10.60 2.64
C ARG A 143 -11.39 -10.96 3.91
N ASN A 144 -11.27 -10.00 4.84
CA ASN A 144 -10.52 -10.16 6.08
C ASN A 144 -9.07 -10.62 5.84
N MET A 145 -8.40 -9.93 4.94
CA MET A 145 -7.03 -10.22 4.52
C MET A 145 -6.15 -8.99 4.59
N VAL A 146 -4.86 -9.19 4.75
CA VAL A 146 -3.84 -8.18 4.45
C VAL A 146 -3.06 -8.63 3.21
N TRP A 147 -2.82 -7.69 2.33
CA TRP A 147 -2.04 -7.88 1.11
C TRP A 147 -0.73 -7.10 1.23
N MET A 148 0.36 -7.74 0.85
CA MET A 148 1.68 -7.13 0.74
C MET A 148 2.15 -7.16 -0.71
N ALA A 149 2.96 -6.18 -1.08
CA ALA A 149 3.68 -6.13 -2.35
C ALA A 149 5.16 -5.93 -2.10
N ASP A 150 6.01 -6.47 -2.96
CA ASP A 150 7.42 -6.13 -3.03
C ASP A 150 7.72 -5.27 -4.26
N TRP A 151 8.68 -4.36 -4.17
CA TRP A 151 9.11 -3.55 -5.30
C TRP A 151 10.26 -4.21 -6.09
N VAL A 152 10.94 -5.18 -5.51
CA VAL A 152 12.08 -5.86 -6.11
C VAL A 152 11.65 -6.71 -7.30
N ASP A 153 10.61 -7.52 -7.14
CA ASP A 153 9.99 -8.30 -8.22
C ASP A 153 8.77 -7.59 -8.81
N GLY A 154 7.95 -6.95 -7.97
CA GLY A 154 6.81 -6.13 -8.35
C GLY A 154 5.72 -6.86 -9.13
N ARG A 155 5.74 -8.18 -9.17
CA ARG A 155 4.85 -9.00 -9.98
C ARG A 155 3.70 -9.63 -9.22
N TYR A 156 3.73 -9.61 -7.90
CA TYR A 156 2.75 -10.32 -7.08
C TYR A 156 2.22 -9.48 -5.94
N LEU A 157 0.98 -9.76 -5.56
CA LEU A 157 0.43 -9.43 -4.26
C LEU A 157 0.38 -10.71 -3.43
N TYR A 158 0.84 -10.64 -2.20
CA TYR A 158 0.90 -11.75 -1.25
C TYR A 158 -0.16 -11.55 -0.18
N GLY A 159 -1.11 -12.49 -0.08
CA GLY A 159 -2.28 -12.37 0.78
C GLY A 159 -2.23 -13.27 2.00
N TYR A 160 -2.49 -12.69 3.17
CA TYR A 160 -2.50 -13.34 4.47
C TYR A 160 -3.85 -13.12 5.15
N ALA A 161 -4.38 -14.14 5.81
CA ALA A 161 -5.63 -14.03 6.55
C ALA A 161 -5.41 -13.27 7.86
N LEU A 162 -6.13 -12.18 8.10
CA LEU A 162 -6.00 -11.36 9.31
C LEU A 162 -6.29 -12.14 10.59
N ALA A 163 -7.29 -13.02 10.55
CA ALA A 163 -7.72 -13.78 11.73
C ALA A 163 -6.70 -14.82 12.21
N THR A 164 -5.90 -15.38 11.30
CA THR A 164 -5.00 -16.49 11.60
C THR A 164 -3.53 -16.19 11.35
N GLY A 165 -3.22 -15.09 10.67
CA GLY A 165 -1.88 -14.74 10.21
C GLY A 165 -1.34 -15.68 9.12
N LYS A 166 -2.14 -16.61 8.61
CA LYS A 166 -1.65 -17.59 7.65
C LYS A 166 -1.62 -17.05 6.23
N TYR A 167 -0.55 -17.37 5.51
CA TYR A 167 -0.48 -17.17 4.07
C TYR A 167 -1.63 -17.93 3.38
N VAL A 168 -2.30 -17.26 2.47
CA VAL A 168 -3.43 -17.81 1.73
C VAL A 168 -3.07 -18.05 0.27
N ARG A 169 -2.53 -17.02 -0.38
CA ARG A 169 -2.18 -17.07 -1.81
C ARG A 169 -1.39 -15.84 -2.25
N LYS A 170 -0.78 -15.95 -3.42
CA LYS A 170 -0.33 -14.79 -4.18
C LYS A 170 -1.16 -14.59 -5.44
N VAL A 171 -1.29 -13.34 -5.87
CA VAL A 171 -1.96 -12.93 -7.10
C VAL A 171 -0.91 -12.36 -8.04
N HIS A 172 -0.79 -12.95 -9.24
CA HIS A 172 0.09 -12.42 -10.26
C HIS A 172 -0.53 -11.17 -10.88
N LEU A 173 0.19 -10.07 -10.83
CA LEU A 173 -0.20 -8.84 -11.50
C LEU A 173 0.14 -8.97 -12.98
N ARG A 174 -0.80 -8.63 -13.85
CA ARG A 174 -0.51 -8.55 -15.29
C ARG A 174 0.51 -7.44 -15.51
N PRO A 175 1.39 -7.57 -16.53
CA PRO A 175 2.45 -6.60 -16.74
C PRO A 175 1.90 -5.18 -16.79
N VAL A 176 2.22 -4.43 -15.80
CA VAL A 176 2.04 -3.00 -15.67
C VAL A 176 3.42 -2.37 -15.70
N PRO A 177 3.52 -1.12 -16.11
CA PRO A 177 4.81 -0.43 -16.13
C PRO A 177 5.49 -0.49 -14.76
N GLN A 178 6.78 -0.58 -14.79
CA GLN A 178 7.79 -0.92 -13.79
C GLN A 178 7.83 -0.05 -12.52
N TRP A 179 6.74 0.44 -12.01
CA TRP A 179 6.76 1.23 -10.76
C TRP A 179 5.50 0.93 -9.98
N GLN A 180 5.69 0.15 -8.96
CA GLN A 180 4.70 -0.16 -7.97
C GLN A 180 5.22 0.42 -6.65
N GLN A 181 4.94 1.67 -6.44
CA GLN A 181 5.03 2.22 -5.10
C GLN A 181 3.61 2.37 -4.58
N GLY A 182 3.37 1.80 -3.41
CA GLY A 182 2.14 1.97 -2.68
C GLY A 182 1.91 3.42 -2.25
#